data_4348bf15e99db26f992f7029feeb8660
#
_entry.id   4348bf15e99db26f992f7029feeb8660
#
_cell.length_a   1.000
_cell.length_b   1.000
_cell.length_c   1.000
_cell.angle_alpha   90.00
_cell.angle_beta   90.00
_cell.angle_gamma   90.00
#
_symmetry.space_group_name_H-M   'P 1'
#
loop_
_entity.id
_entity.type
_entity.pdbx_description
1 polymer ?
#
loop_
_entity_poly.entity_id
_entity_poly.type
_entity_poly.pdbx_seq_one_letter_code
_entity_poly.pdbx_strand_id
1 'polypeptide(L)'
;HWTSPRKLTPRDQLLNFSSPGNVIRFQQEWLLCLQTYPRPGYTVDQIPRYGDQTSRIFIMRSIDLVNWSAPEILLVKGPQVPEGEMGRMIDPYLVQDKDQSELWWCFYKQNGVSLSSSTDLENWTYRGSYPCGENVCVLTEDNQYILFHSPSNGIGIKRSTDLVNWQDWGQLVTLGQKGWAWARGRITAGAVVDL
;
A
#
# COMPACT_ATOMS: atom_id res chain seq x y z
N HIS A 1 8.92 13.17 -22.27
CA HIS A 1 8.31 12.16 -23.15
C HIS A 1 8.01 10.91 -22.34
N TRP A 2 6.84 10.29 -22.56
CA TRP A 2 6.47 9.01 -21.99
C TRP A 2 7.00 7.89 -22.88
N THR A 3 7.58 6.86 -22.28
CA THR A 3 7.92 5.61 -22.98
C THR A 3 6.68 4.73 -23.16
N SER A 4 6.76 3.75 -24.02
CA SER A 4 5.69 2.74 -24.12
C SER A 4 5.55 2.00 -22.78
N PRO A 5 4.32 1.73 -22.33
CA PRO A 5 4.09 0.97 -21.11
C PRO A 5 4.72 -0.41 -21.18
N ARG A 6 5.37 -0.82 -20.08
CA ARG A 6 5.92 -2.16 -19.91
C ARG A 6 5.29 -2.81 -18.69
N LYS A 7 4.83 -4.04 -18.84
CA LYS A 7 4.35 -4.83 -17.73
C LYS A 7 5.54 -5.36 -16.91
N LEU A 8 5.58 -5.06 -15.63
CA LEU A 8 6.66 -5.48 -14.71
C LEU A 8 6.40 -6.86 -14.11
N THR A 9 5.14 -7.16 -13.78
CA THR A 9 4.78 -8.41 -13.12
C THR A 9 4.55 -9.55 -14.09
N PRO A 10 4.89 -10.81 -13.74
CA PRO A 10 4.56 -11.95 -14.59
C PRO A 10 3.05 -12.15 -14.74
N ARG A 11 2.64 -12.80 -15.82
CA ARG A 11 1.31 -13.41 -15.91
C ARG A 11 1.37 -14.74 -15.18
N ASP A 12 0.66 -14.83 -14.07
CA ASP A 12 0.59 -16.03 -13.24
C ASP A 12 -0.83 -16.61 -13.29
N GLN A 13 -0.95 -17.93 -13.28
CA GLN A 13 -2.26 -18.60 -13.30
C GLN A 13 -2.95 -18.57 -11.94
N LEU A 14 -2.19 -18.45 -10.85
CA LEU A 14 -2.70 -18.46 -9.48
C LEU A 14 -2.80 -17.09 -8.85
N LEU A 15 -2.01 -16.12 -9.32
CA LEU A 15 -1.89 -14.79 -8.74
C LEU A 15 -2.24 -13.70 -9.75
N ASN A 16 -2.91 -12.69 -9.27
CA ASN A 16 -3.17 -11.46 -10.03
C ASN A 16 -2.52 -10.29 -9.31
N PHE A 17 -1.36 -9.86 -9.80
CA PHE A 17 -0.66 -8.69 -9.28
C PHE A 17 -1.36 -7.42 -9.76
N SER A 18 -1.76 -6.59 -8.81
CA SER A 18 -2.53 -5.36 -9.06
C SER A 18 -2.21 -4.30 -8.01
N SER A 19 -2.70 -3.08 -8.25
CA SER A 19 -2.66 -1.97 -7.31
C SER A 19 -1.30 -1.84 -6.64
N PRO A 20 -0.28 -1.37 -7.35
CA PRO A 20 1.01 -1.11 -6.73
C PRO A 20 0.83 -0.12 -5.58
N GLY A 21 1.55 -0.33 -4.51
CA GLY A 21 1.73 0.63 -3.46
C GLY A 21 2.66 1.75 -3.92
N ASN A 22 3.71 2.00 -3.18
CA ASN A 22 4.73 2.97 -3.57
C ASN A 22 6.06 2.32 -3.93
N VAL A 23 6.94 3.12 -4.52
CA VAL A 23 8.34 2.80 -4.74
C VAL A 23 9.17 3.59 -3.73
N ILE A 24 10.06 2.91 -3.04
CA ILE A 24 10.99 3.52 -2.10
C ILE A 24 12.44 3.23 -2.51
N ARG A 25 13.37 4.05 -2.02
CA ARG A 25 14.79 3.76 -2.07
C ARG A 25 15.22 3.16 -0.74
N PHE A 26 15.84 1.98 -0.78
CA PHE A 26 16.42 1.35 0.40
C PHE A 26 17.84 0.91 0.06
N GLN A 27 18.82 1.46 0.78
CA GLN A 27 20.24 1.26 0.48
C GLN A 27 20.56 1.58 -0.99
N GLN A 28 20.97 0.60 -1.79
CA GLN A 28 21.31 0.80 -3.20
C GLN A 28 20.23 0.31 -4.17
N GLU A 29 19.08 -0.16 -3.65
CA GLU A 29 17.99 -0.71 -4.44
C GLU A 29 16.73 0.14 -4.37
N TRP A 30 15.88 -0.02 -5.37
CA TRP A 30 14.50 0.45 -5.39
C TRP A 30 13.59 -0.73 -5.06
N LEU A 31 12.63 -0.50 -4.20
CA LEU A 31 11.64 -1.48 -3.80
C LEU A 31 10.25 -1.01 -4.21
N LEU A 32 9.56 -1.84 -5.00
CA LEU A 32 8.15 -1.64 -5.38
C LEU A 32 7.29 -2.55 -4.52
N CYS A 33 6.44 -1.96 -3.70
CA CYS A 33 5.43 -2.68 -2.93
C CYS A 33 4.16 -2.86 -3.77
N LEU A 34 3.58 -4.04 -3.77
CA LEU A 34 2.37 -4.35 -4.53
C LEU A 34 1.52 -5.39 -3.81
N GLN A 35 0.30 -5.57 -4.28
CA GLN A 35 -0.62 -6.58 -3.76
C GLN A 35 -0.99 -7.60 -4.82
N THR A 36 -1.51 -8.73 -4.37
CA THR A 36 -2.06 -9.74 -5.26
C THR A 36 -3.33 -10.36 -4.69
N TYR A 37 -4.13 -10.90 -5.61
CA TYR A 37 -5.25 -11.77 -5.31
C TYR A 37 -4.96 -13.15 -5.90
N PRO A 38 -4.99 -14.22 -5.13
CA PRO A 38 -4.99 -15.58 -5.66
C PRO A 38 -6.14 -15.78 -6.64
N ARG A 39 -5.95 -16.61 -7.64
CA ARG A 39 -6.90 -16.84 -8.74
C ARG A 39 -7.35 -18.32 -8.87
N PRO A 40 -7.69 -19.03 -7.79
CA PRO A 40 -8.15 -20.41 -7.92
C PRO A 40 -9.42 -20.46 -8.78
N GLY A 41 -9.42 -21.27 -9.82
CA GLY A 41 -10.53 -21.40 -10.74
C GLY A 41 -10.72 -20.25 -11.76
N TYR A 42 -9.83 -19.25 -11.77
CA TYR A 42 -9.81 -18.18 -12.79
C TYR A 42 -8.74 -18.44 -13.84
N THR A 43 -8.95 -17.92 -15.04
CA THR A 43 -7.90 -17.82 -16.06
C THR A 43 -7.03 -16.58 -15.83
N VAL A 44 -5.86 -16.52 -16.44
CA VAL A 44 -4.96 -15.37 -16.34
C VAL A 44 -5.57 -14.04 -16.82
N ASP A 45 -6.62 -14.09 -17.61
CA ASP A 45 -7.28 -12.91 -18.16
C ASP A 45 -8.48 -12.44 -17.32
N GLN A 46 -8.89 -13.22 -16.34
CA GLN A 46 -9.96 -12.84 -15.41
C GLN A 46 -9.43 -12.06 -14.23
N ILE A 47 -10.21 -11.11 -13.75
CA ILE A 47 -9.90 -10.33 -12.54
C ILE A 47 -10.60 -10.99 -11.35
N PRO A 48 -9.88 -11.33 -10.28
CA PRO A 48 -10.48 -11.90 -9.08
C PRO A 48 -11.43 -10.90 -8.41
N ARG A 49 -12.39 -11.42 -7.67
CA ARG A 49 -13.36 -10.59 -6.95
C ARG A 49 -12.70 -9.87 -5.79
N TYR A 50 -13.17 -8.66 -5.51
CA TYR A 50 -12.82 -7.94 -4.29
C TYR A 50 -13.23 -8.74 -3.05
N GLY A 51 -12.41 -8.62 -1.99
CA GLY A 51 -12.70 -9.26 -0.71
C GLY A 51 -12.11 -10.66 -0.55
N ASP A 52 -11.27 -11.09 -1.48
CA ASP A 52 -10.53 -12.33 -1.34
C ASP A 52 -9.64 -12.30 -0.08
N GLN A 53 -9.90 -13.20 0.87
CA GLN A 53 -9.18 -13.29 2.14
C GLN A 53 -7.72 -13.72 1.98
N THR A 54 -7.35 -14.19 0.80
CA THR A 54 -5.99 -14.66 0.47
C THR A 54 -5.12 -13.60 -0.21
N SER A 55 -5.61 -12.35 -0.31
CA SER A 55 -4.79 -11.24 -0.82
C SER A 55 -3.56 -11.02 0.04
N ARG A 56 -2.41 -10.84 -0.59
CA ARG A 56 -1.10 -10.70 0.07
C ARG A 56 -0.34 -9.51 -0.48
N ILE A 57 0.60 -9.06 0.32
CA ILE A 57 1.57 -8.03 -0.07
C ILE A 57 2.81 -8.70 -0.63
N PHE A 58 3.33 -8.14 -1.70
CA PHE A 58 4.55 -8.57 -2.36
C PHE A 58 5.49 -7.38 -2.52
N ILE A 59 6.74 -7.69 -2.75
CA ILE A 59 7.79 -6.73 -3.05
C ILE A 59 8.57 -7.16 -4.30
N MET A 60 9.00 -6.21 -5.09
CA MET A 60 9.96 -6.38 -6.18
C MET A 60 11.12 -5.43 -5.97
N ARG A 61 12.32 -5.85 -6.39
CA ARG A 61 13.57 -5.09 -6.22
C ARG A 61 14.15 -4.70 -7.58
N SER A 62 14.78 -3.54 -7.63
CA SER A 62 15.47 -3.06 -8.83
C SER A 62 16.64 -2.15 -8.45
N ILE A 63 17.72 -2.21 -9.22
CA ILE A 63 18.84 -1.27 -9.07
C ILE A 63 18.74 -0.07 -10.03
N ASP A 64 17.89 -0.16 -11.05
CA ASP A 64 17.84 0.78 -12.18
C ASP A 64 16.43 1.27 -12.55
N LEU A 65 15.38 0.84 -11.82
CA LEU A 65 13.96 1.10 -12.09
C LEU A 65 13.44 0.53 -13.43
N VAL A 66 14.27 -0.20 -14.15
CA VAL A 66 13.95 -0.80 -15.46
C VAL A 66 13.82 -2.31 -15.34
N ASN A 67 14.79 -2.95 -14.69
CA ASN A 67 14.85 -4.38 -14.49
C ASN A 67 14.46 -4.70 -13.04
N TRP A 68 13.41 -5.47 -12.89
CA TRP A 68 12.83 -5.81 -11.59
C TRP A 68 12.95 -7.31 -11.32
N SER A 69 13.16 -7.67 -10.07
CA SER A 69 13.12 -9.06 -9.61
C SER A 69 11.74 -9.69 -9.84
N ALA A 70 11.62 -10.99 -9.69
CA ALA A 70 10.33 -11.63 -9.49
C ALA A 70 9.66 -11.07 -8.21
N PRO A 71 8.32 -11.03 -8.14
CA PRO A 71 7.62 -10.66 -6.93
C PRO A 71 7.86 -11.69 -5.82
N GLU A 72 8.20 -11.21 -4.63
CA GLU A 72 8.39 -12.02 -3.42
C GLU A 72 7.36 -11.60 -2.37
N ILE A 73 6.82 -12.56 -1.62
CA ILE A 73 5.84 -12.28 -0.56
C ILE A 73 6.51 -11.48 0.56
N LEU A 74 5.83 -10.42 1.01
CA LEU A 74 6.26 -9.62 2.15
C LEU A 74 5.47 -10.04 3.39
N LEU A 75 6.13 -10.72 4.33
CA LEU A 75 5.52 -11.26 5.54
C LEU A 75 5.39 -10.17 6.62
N VAL A 76 4.57 -9.16 6.36
CA VAL A 76 4.43 -7.96 7.22
C VAL A 76 3.94 -8.22 8.64
N LYS A 77 3.40 -9.39 8.94
CA LYS A 77 3.02 -9.80 10.31
C LYS A 77 4.11 -10.61 11.02
N GLY A 78 5.23 -10.86 10.36
CA GLY A 78 6.31 -11.69 10.82
C GLY A 78 6.21 -13.15 10.35
N PRO A 79 7.35 -13.85 10.31
CA PRO A 79 7.43 -15.19 9.75
C PRO A 79 6.73 -16.28 10.59
N GLN A 80 6.44 -16.00 11.85
CA GLN A 80 5.74 -16.91 12.75
C GLN A 80 4.23 -16.97 12.53
N VAL A 81 3.65 -16.02 11.77
CA VAL A 81 2.23 -16.06 11.43
C VAL A 81 2.05 -16.90 10.16
N PRO A 82 1.33 -18.03 10.22
CA PRO A 82 1.07 -18.84 9.05
C PRO A 82 0.37 -18.04 7.95
N GLU A 83 0.71 -18.28 6.71
CA GLU A 83 0.16 -17.53 5.57
C GLU A 83 -1.39 -17.56 5.55
N GLY A 84 -1.99 -18.70 5.88
CA GLY A 84 -3.45 -18.86 5.97
C GLY A 84 -4.11 -18.01 7.05
N GLU A 85 -3.37 -17.57 8.07
CA GLU A 85 -3.86 -16.76 9.18
C GLU A 85 -3.60 -15.26 8.98
N MET A 86 -2.86 -14.88 7.94
CA MET A 86 -2.56 -13.48 7.67
C MET A 86 -3.82 -12.65 7.36
N GLY A 87 -4.86 -13.28 6.79
CA GLY A 87 -6.07 -12.60 6.36
C GLY A 87 -5.85 -11.75 5.10
N ARG A 88 -6.86 -10.99 4.69
CA ARG A 88 -6.79 -10.10 3.52
C ARG A 88 -5.92 -8.89 3.82
N MET A 89 -4.86 -8.69 3.04
CA MET A 89 -3.97 -7.53 3.12
C MET A 89 -3.83 -6.89 1.74
N ILE A 90 -4.19 -5.62 1.62
CA ILE A 90 -4.14 -4.85 0.38
C ILE A 90 -3.67 -3.42 0.64
N ASP A 91 -3.49 -2.64 -0.42
CA ASP A 91 -3.11 -1.23 -0.41
C ASP A 91 -1.85 -0.96 0.43
N PRO A 92 -0.73 -1.66 0.16
CA PRO A 92 0.48 -1.48 0.95
C PRO A 92 1.13 -0.13 0.67
N TYR A 93 1.71 0.47 1.69
CA TYR A 93 2.49 1.69 1.59
C TYR A 93 3.67 1.65 2.56
N LEU A 94 4.88 1.85 2.05
CA LEU A 94 6.11 1.86 2.83
C LEU A 94 6.55 3.30 3.10
N VAL A 95 6.91 3.60 4.35
CA VAL A 95 7.46 4.90 4.73
C VAL A 95 8.58 4.73 5.74
N GLN A 96 9.63 5.52 5.59
CA GLN A 96 10.71 5.60 6.56
C GLN A 96 10.24 6.35 7.81
N ASP A 97 10.67 5.90 8.98
CA ASP A 97 10.37 6.60 10.23
C ASP A 97 10.98 8.01 10.22
N LYS A 98 10.22 8.98 10.72
CA LYS A 98 10.64 10.38 10.72
C LYS A 98 11.81 10.69 11.68
N ASP A 99 11.96 9.89 12.73
CA ASP A 99 12.94 10.11 13.79
C ASP A 99 14.09 9.09 13.77
N GLN A 100 13.88 7.93 13.16
CA GLN A 100 14.81 6.80 13.10
C GLN A 100 15.01 6.35 11.67
N SER A 101 16.09 6.77 11.03
CA SER A 101 16.35 6.53 9.62
C SER A 101 16.50 5.05 9.23
N GLU A 102 16.81 4.17 10.18
CA GLU A 102 16.87 2.73 9.97
C GLU A 102 15.51 2.03 10.08
N LEU A 103 14.51 2.70 10.66
CA LEU A 103 13.19 2.12 10.91
C LEU A 103 12.25 2.43 9.75
N TRP A 104 11.53 1.41 9.32
CA TRP A 104 10.52 1.49 8.26
C TRP A 104 9.18 0.99 8.76
N TRP A 105 8.13 1.59 8.21
CA TRP A 105 6.74 1.24 8.47
C TRP A 105 6.08 0.74 7.20
N CYS A 106 5.31 -0.34 7.31
CA CYS A 106 4.39 -0.80 6.27
C CYS A 106 2.96 -0.56 6.75
N PHE A 107 2.26 0.31 6.06
CA PHE A 107 0.83 0.50 6.19
C PHE A 107 0.13 -0.42 5.21
N TYR A 108 -0.98 -1.04 5.60
CA TYR A 108 -1.79 -1.86 4.71
C TYR A 108 -3.23 -1.94 5.19
N LYS A 109 -4.15 -2.11 4.23
CA LYS A 109 -5.58 -2.26 4.53
C LYS A 109 -5.86 -3.63 5.13
N GLN A 110 -6.15 -3.63 6.40
CA GLN A 110 -6.73 -4.74 7.17
C GLN A 110 -7.25 -4.17 8.49
N ASN A 111 -8.52 -4.44 8.86
CA ASN A 111 -9.14 -3.93 10.09
C ASN A 111 -9.00 -2.40 10.26
N GLY A 112 -9.34 -1.63 9.23
CA GLY A 112 -8.93 -0.24 9.11
C GLY A 112 -7.60 -0.14 8.37
N VAL A 113 -6.61 0.54 8.92
CA VAL A 113 -5.21 0.48 8.50
C VAL A 113 -4.41 -0.28 9.55
N SER A 114 -3.66 -1.28 9.13
CA SER A 114 -2.70 -2.00 9.96
C SER A 114 -1.30 -1.47 9.73
N LEU A 115 -0.47 -1.53 10.78
CA LEU A 115 0.92 -1.11 10.74
C LEU A 115 1.85 -2.25 11.17
N SER A 116 2.95 -2.36 10.46
CA SER A 116 4.09 -3.19 10.84
C SER A 116 5.38 -2.40 10.69
N SER A 117 6.39 -2.73 11.46
CA SER A 117 7.70 -2.07 11.40
C SER A 117 8.82 -3.06 11.14
N SER A 118 9.89 -2.58 10.50
CA SER A 118 11.10 -3.32 10.21
C SER A 118 12.31 -2.39 10.13
N THR A 119 13.50 -2.89 10.44
CA THR A 119 14.76 -2.18 10.24
C THR A 119 15.54 -2.68 9.02
N ASP A 120 15.11 -3.79 8.43
CA ASP A 120 15.79 -4.44 7.30
C ASP A 120 14.87 -4.71 6.08
N LEU A 121 13.57 -4.37 6.20
CA LEU A 121 12.50 -4.65 5.23
C LEU A 121 12.27 -6.15 4.94
N GLU A 122 12.83 -7.02 5.77
CA GLU A 122 12.68 -8.48 5.71
C GLU A 122 11.97 -9.01 6.95
N ASN A 123 12.44 -8.60 8.13
CA ASN A 123 11.89 -9.02 9.41
C ASN A 123 10.91 -7.98 9.94
N TRP A 124 9.63 -8.30 9.88
CA TRP A 124 8.54 -7.40 10.24
C TRP A 124 7.93 -7.75 11.59
N THR A 125 7.55 -6.71 12.33
CA THR A 125 6.80 -6.81 13.58
C THR A 125 5.48 -6.06 13.45
N TYR A 126 4.37 -6.75 13.64
CA TYR A 126 3.04 -6.15 13.68
C TYR A 126 2.90 -5.21 14.89
N ARG A 127 2.36 -4.01 14.67
CA ARG A 127 2.25 -2.95 15.68
C ARG A 127 0.83 -2.57 16.05
N GLY A 128 -0.14 -2.96 15.26
CA GLY A 128 -1.55 -2.68 15.55
C GLY A 128 -2.35 -2.25 14.33
N SER A 129 -3.64 -1.96 14.57
CA SER A 129 -4.54 -1.42 13.55
C SER A 129 -5.31 -0.23 14.10
N TYR A 130 -5.64 0.70 13.23
CA TYR A 130 -6.33 1.93 13.56
C TYR A 130 -7.51 2.18 12.61
N PRO A 131 -8.58 2.85 13.09
CA PRO A 131 -9.69 3.23 12.22
C PRO A 131 -9.24 4.15 11.08
N CYS A 132 -9.33 3.66 9.85
CA CYS A 132 -8.91 4.36 8.65
C CYS A 132 -9.62 3.78 7.42
N GLY A 133 -9.72 4.58 6.35
CA GLY A 133 -10.18 4.11 5.04
C GLY A 133 -9.10 3.38 4.26
N GLU A 134 -9.37 3.15 2.98
CA GLU A 134 -8.50 2.44 2.03
C GLU A 134 -7.51 3.38 1.33
N ASN A 135 -6.61 2.80 0.54
CA ASN A 135 -5.66 3.51 -0.32
C ASN A 135 -4.83 4.54 0.45
N VAL A 136 -4.16 4.09 1.49
CA VAL A 136 -3.33 4.99 2.31
C VAL A 136 -2.09 5.46 1.56
N CYS A 137 -1.78 6.74 1.75
CA CYS A 137 -0.52 7.36 1.37
C CYS A 137 -0.04 8.17 2.57
N VAL A 138 1.23 8.08 2.92
CA VAL A 138 1.78 8.74 4.11
C VAL A 138 2.96 9.61 3.73
N LEU A 139 2.93 10.86 4.16
CA LEU A 139 4.05 11.78 4.10
C LEU A 139 4.56 12.07 5.52
N THR A 140 5.81 12.48 5.59
CA THR A 140 6.41 13.05 6.80
C THR A 140 6.70 14.52 6.55
N GLU A 141 6.11 15.41 7.35
CA GLU A 141 6.24 16.85 7.24
C GLU A 141 6.12 17.49 8.63
N ASP A 142 6.89 18.52 8.92
CA ASP A 142 6.85 19.26 10.18
C ASP A 142 6.86 18.35 11.44
N ASN A 143 7.70 17.33 11.41
CA ASN A 143 7.82 16.35 12.48
C ASN A 143 6.53 15.55 12.76
N GLN A 144 5.67 15.38 11.77
CA GLN A 144 4.44 14.62 11.83
C GLN A 144 4.34 13.64 10.66
N TYR A 145 3.50 12.62 10.83
CA TYR A 145 3.00 11.78 9.75
C TYR A 145 1.67 12.35 9.28
N ILE A 146 1.53 12.55 7.99
CA ILE A 146 0.29 12.98 7.34
C ILE A 146 -0.20 11.81 6.49
N LEU A 147 -1.34 11.28 6.84
CA LEU A 147 -1.93 10.13 6.20
C LEU A 147 -3.17 10.55 5.40
N PHE A 148 -3.14 10.28 4.10
CA PHE A 148 -4.28 10.42 3.20
C PHE A 148 -4.95 9.08 3.02
N HIS A 149 -6.28 9.03 3.03
CA HIS A 149 -7.04 7.78 2.92
C HIS A 149 -8.42 8.01 2.29
N SER A 150 -9.08 6.92 1.92
CA SER A 150 -10.44 6.93 1.36
C SER A 150 -11.44 6.37 2.39
N PRO A 151 -11.96 7.20 3.32
CA PRO A 151 -12.93 6.72 4.31
C PRO A 151 -14.31 6.47 3.69
N SER A 152 -14.63 7.24 2.64
CA SER A 152 -15.88 7.17 1.88
C SER A 152 -15.63 7.75 0.47
N ASN A 153 -16.62 8.41 -0.12
CA ASN A 153 -16.42 9.13 -1.40
C ASN A 153 -15.73 10.48 -1.20
N GLY A 154 -14.42 10.47 -1.12
CA GLY A 154 -13.58 11.63 -0.86
C GLY A 154 -12.21 11.20 -0.32
N ILE A 155 -11.37 12.17 -0.03
CA ILE A 155 -10.05 11.98 0.56
C ILE A 155 -10.05 12.55 1.97
N GLY A 156 -9.85 11.70 2.96
CA GLY A 156 -9.65 12.06 4.34
C GLY A 156 -8.17 12.25 4.65
N ILE A 157 -7.87 13.12 5.60
CA ILE A 157 -6.51 13.40 6.05
C ILE A 157 -6.46 13.19 7.55
N LYS A 158 -5.42 12.49 8.02
CA LYS A 158 -5.11 12.32 9.44
C LYS A 158 -3.68 12.76 9.71
N ARG A 159 -3.43 13.19 10.93
CA ARG A 159 -2.10 13.54 11.42
C ARG A 159 -1.77 12.75 12.68
N SER A 160 -0.49 12.40 12.84
CA SER A 160 0.05 11.77 14.04
C SER A 160 1.52 12.13 14.22
N THR A 161 1.97 12.24 15.45
CA THR A 161 3.39 12.38 15.79
C THR A 161 4.04 11.06 16.16
N ASP A 162 3.24 10.02 16.47
CA ASP A 162 3.68 8.77 17.09
C ASP A 162 3.12 7.49 16.42
N LEU A 163 2.35 7.64 15.32
CA LEU A 163 1.70 6.55 14.60
C LEU A 163 0.64 5.77 15.40
N VAL A 164 0.37 6.18 16.62
CA VAL A 164 -0.61 5.57 17.54
C VAL A 164 -1.83 6.46 17.68
N ASN A 165 -1.59 7.75 17.94
CA ASN A 165 -2.64 8.73 18.15
C ASN A 165 -2.88 9.52 16.86
N TRP A 166 -3.91 9.12 16.11
CA TRP A 166 -4.31 9.74 14.87
C TRP A 166 -5.46 10.73 15.08
N GLN A 167 -5.30 11.93 14.58
CA GLN A 167 -6.32 12.97 14.58
C GLN A 167 -6.79 13.26 13.16
N ASP A 168 -8.09 13.37 12.96
CA ASP A 168 -8.64 13.85 11.70
C ASP A 168 -8.25 15.32 11.49
N TRP A 169 -7.80 15.65 10.30
CA TRP A 169 -7.38 17.01 9.95
C TRP A 169 -8.20 17.57 8.81
N GLY A 170 -8.94 18.64 9.12
CA GLY A 170 -9.81 19.29 8.16
C GLY A 170 -11.06 18.50 7.82
N GLN A 171 -11.69 18.90 6.73
CA GLN A 171 -12.88 18.25 6.17
C GLN A 171 -12.47 17.25 5.10
N LEU A 172 -13.38 16.33 4.81
CA LEU A 172 -13.22 15.40 3.69
C LEU A 172 -13.06 16.20 2.38
N VAL A 173 -11.95 15.99 1.68
CA VAL A 173 -11.70 16.63 0.39
C VAL A 173 -12.60 15.98 -0.66
N THR A 174 -13.41 16.81 -1.31
CA THR A 174 -14.26 16.42 -2.43
C THR A 174 -14.02 17.39 -3.59
N LEU A 175 -14.12 16.88 -4.82
CA LEU A 175 -13.84 17.63 -6.03
C LEU A 175 -15.11 17.87 -6.87
N GLY A 176 -16.29 17.78 -6.26
CA GLY A 176 -17.55 17.87 -6.98
C GLY A 176 -17.82 16.65 -7.89
N GLN A 177 -17.15 15.53 -7.64
CA GLN A 177 -17.12 14.32 -8.48
C GLN A 177 -18.50 13.73 -8.76
N LYS A 178 -19.49 13.99 -7.92
CA LYS A 178 -20.86 13.50 -8.15
C LYS A 178 -21.50 14.05 -9.42
N GLY A 179 -21.04 15.24 -9.87
CA GLY A 179 -21.50 15.88 -11.09
C GLY A 179 -20.66 15.53 -12.34
N TRP A 180 -19.64 14.69 -12.23
CA TRP A 180 -18.77 14.37 -13.38
C TRP A 180 -19.39 13.32 -14.28
N ALA A 181 -19.64 13.68 -15.54
CA ALA A 181 -20.19 12.75 -16.54
C ALA A 181 -19.20 11.62 -16.93
N TRP A 182 -17.89 11.88 -16.81
CA TRP A 182 -16.81 10.95 -17.17
C TRP A 182 -16.39 10.02 -16.03
N ALA A 183 -16.78 10.31 -14.79
CA ALA A 183 -16.47 9.50 -13.62
C ALA A 183 -17.78 8.99 -13.00
N ARG A 184 -17.73 7.84 -12.35
CA ARG A 184 -18.90 7.25 -11.65
C ARG A 184 -19.25 7.96 -10.34
N GLY A 185 -18.96 9.26 -10.23
CA GLY A 185 -19.24 10.09 -9.07
C GLY A 185 -18.43 9.70 -7.82
N ARG A 186 -17.30 9.04 -7.97
CA ARG A 186 -16.43 8.60 -6.87
C ARG A 186 -14.98 9.00 -7.09
N ILE A 187 -14.35 9.44 -6.01
CA ILE A 187 -12.90 9.59 -5.91
C ILE A 187 -12.35 8.79 -4.73
N THR A 188 -11.11 8.38 -4.83
CA THR A 188 -10.35 7.73 -3.75
C THR A 188 -9.02 8.45 -3.57
N ALA A 189 -8.38 8.30 -2.42
CA ALA A 189 -7.01 8.74 -2.23
C ALA A 189 -6.09 8.05 -3.25
N GLY A 190 -5.11 8.79 -3.71
CA GLY A 190 -4.08 8.33 -4.62
C GLY A 190 -2.70 8.55 -3.99
N ALA A 191 -1.67 8.67 -4.82
CA ALA A 191 -0.35 9.05 -4.38
C ALA A 191 -0.28 10.57 -4.13
N VAL A 192 0.38 10.96 -3.05
CA VAL A 192 0.76 12.34 -2.76
C VAL A 192 2.27 12.43 -2.78
N VAL A 193 2.79 13.46 -3.40
CA VAL A 193 4.23 13.73 -3.52
C VAL A 193 4.47 15.14 -3.02
N ASP A 194 5.44 15.29 -2.14
CA ASP A 194 6.01 16.58 -1.78
C ASP A 194 7.01 16.99 -2.86
N LEU A 195 6.99 18.28 -3.29
CA LEU A 195 7.78 18.81 -4.41
C LEU A 195 8.81 19.81 -3.95
#